data_45c53376cac0a564ef579f1e4cf01d16
#
_entry.id   45c53376cac0a564ef579f1e4cf01d16
#
_cell.length_a   1.000
_cell.length_b   1.000
_cell.length_c   1.000
_cell.angle_alpha   90.00
_cell.angle_beta   90.00
_cell.angle_gamma   90.00
#
_symmetry.space_group_name_H-M   'P 1'
#
loop_
_entity.id
_entity.type
_entity.pdbx_description
1 polymer ?
#
loop_
_entity_poly.entity_id
_entity_poly.type
_entity_poly.pdbx_seq_one_letter_code
_entity_poly.pdbx_strand_id
1 'polypeptide(L)'
;MANSYFKFKQFTIHQDKCAMKVCTDACLFAALAAVYRPYQQTAIPQKPLSSCLDIGTGTGLLSLMFAQKNTGVKIDTVEIDAAAAEQASENIAASPWATNIQVFNEDIVNFRPTTKYDCIISNPPFYEGDLRSADKAKNDAKHDTALDLSQLLKVVESLLNPDGFFAVLLPYQRVVQFTEEARKTGLYLVKQVLVKQTFKHKFFRGILFFTRKDLKPEFETLIIKDPDHNYTPEFAAALKDYYLFL
;
A
#
# COMPACT_ATOMS: atom_id res chain seq x y z
N MET A 1 -10.63 -20.10 14.28
CA MET A 1 -11.27 -19.34 13.18
C MET A 1 -10.56 -18.01 13.05
N ALA A 2 -10.24 -17.56 11.83
CA ALA A 2 -9.64 -16.24 11.65
C ALA A 2 -10.67 -15.17 12.07
N ASN A 3 -10.20 -14.12 12.76
CA ASN A 3 -11.07 -13.02 13.18
C ASN A 3 -11.75 -12.37 11.96
N SER A 4 -13.07 -12.16 12.04
CA SER A 4 -13.84 -11.49 10.99
C SER A 4 -13.62 -9.99 10.93
N TYR A 5 -12.98 -9.42 11.94
CA TYR A 5 -12.67 -7.97 11.99
C TYR A 5 -11.35 -7.69 12.72
N PHE A 6 -10.79 -6.49 12.47
CA PHE A 6 -9.66 -5.93 13.20
C PHE A 6 -10.01 -4.51 13.67
N LYS A 7 -9.89 -4.23 14.98
CA LYS A 7 -10.24 -2.94 15.57
C LYS A 7 -9.02 -2.07 15.76
N PHE A 8 -9.05 -0.88 15.16
CA PHE A 8 -8.09 0.21 15.36
C PHE A 8 -8.65 1.24 16.36
N LYS A 9 -7.85 2.24 16.74
CA LYS A 9 -8.27 3.30 17.68
C LYS A 9 -9.45 4.12 17.16
N GLN A 10 -9.52 4.39 15.86
CA GLN A 10 -10.52 5.29 15.28
C GLN A 10 -11.47 4.62 14.29
N PHE A 11 -11.22 3.38 13.87
CA PHE A 11 -12.06 2.66 12.94
C PHE A 11 -11.94 1.14 13.15
N THR A 12 -12.82 0.40 12.51
CA THR A 12 -12.79 -1.07 12.50
C THR A 12 -12.75 -1.54 11.05
N ILE A 13 -11.96 -2.54 10.75
CA ILE A 13 -11.92 -3.25 9.47
C ILE A 13 -12.66 -4.57 9.63
N HIS A 14 -13.80 -4.71 9.00
CA HIS A 14 -14.42 -6.00 8.73
C HIS A 14 -13.74 -6.62 7.51
N GLN A 15 -13.56 -7.94 7.51
CA GLN A 15 -12.73 -8.63 6.53
C GLN A 15 -13.23 -10.02 6.17
N ASP A 16 -14.49 -10.29 6.39
CA ASP A 16 -15.13 -11.60 6.12
C ASP A 16 -15.35 -11.84 4.63
N LYS A 17 -15.56 -10.77 3.83
CA LYS A 17 -15.75 -10.84 2.38
C LYS A 17 -14.44 -10.78 1.57
N CYS A 18 -13.30 -10.49 2.20
CA CYS A 18 -12.01 -10.32 1.52
C CYS A 18 -11.13 -11.57 1.64
N ALA A 19 -10.45 -11.91 0.55
CA ALA A 19 -9.46 -12.98 0.52
C ALA A 19 -8.23 -12.65 1.40
N MET A 20 -7.75 -11.41 1.35
CA MET A 20 -6.62 -10.94 2.14
C MET A 20 -7.10 -10.32 3.44
N LYS A 21 -6.56 -10.80 4.55
CA LYS A 21 -6.85 -10.28 5.90
C LYS A 21 -5.86 -9.18 6.27
N VAL A 22 -6.25 -8.34 7.24
CA VAL A 22 -5.35 -7.36 7.86
C VAL A 22 -4.10 -8.08 8.36
N CYS A 23 -2.93 -7.61 7.94
CA CYS A 23 -1.63 -8.12 8.34
C CYS A 23 -0.70 -6.97 8.79
N THR A 24 0.27 -7.34 9.63
CA THR A 24 1.16 -6.38 10.29
C THR A 24 1.97 -5.54 9.29
N ASP A 25 2.44 -6.15 8.21
CA ASP A 25 3.22 -5.49 7.16
C ASP A 25 2.38 -4.50 6.34
N ALA A 26 1.10 -4.80 6.06
CA ALA A 26 0.19 -3.84 5.43
C ALA A 26 -0.12 -2.64 6.34
N CYS A 27 -0.31 -2.87 7.65
CA CYS A 27 -0.49 -1.78 8.61
C CYS A 27 0.75 -0.89 8.71
N LEU A 28 1.94 -1.51 8.77
CA LEU A 28 3.21 -0.77 8.78
C LEU A 28 3.38 0.06 7.51
N PHE A 29 3.12 -0.54 6.35
CA PHE A 29 3.17 0.16 5.06
C PHE A 29 2.22 1.35 5.03
N ALA A 30 0.95 1.16 5.41
CA ALA A 30 -0.04 2.22 5.45
C ALA A 30 0.38 3.38 6.36
N ALA A 31 0.90 3.06 7.56
CA ALA A 31 1.37 4.06 8.51
C ALA A 31 2.54 4.90 7.97
N LEU A 32 3.53 4.24 7.33
CA LEU A 32 4.66 4.92 6.72
C LEU A 32 4.25 5.76 5.51
N ALA A 33 3.39 5.23 4.63
CA ALA A 33 2.90 5.94 3.45
C ALA A 33 2.08 7.18 3.84
N ALA A 34 1.27 7.10 4.90
CA ALA A 34 0.42 8.20 5.35
C ALA A 34 1.21 9.43 5.82
N VAL A 35 2.40 9.23 6.38
CA VAL A 35 3.26 10.33 6.87
C VAL A 35 4.37 10.71 5.91
N TYR A 36 4.60 9.91 4.86
CA TYR A 36 5.65 10.20 3.90
C TYR A 36 5.36 11.48 3.12
N ARG A 37 6.39 12.30 2.96
CA ARG A 37 6.37 13.49 2.11
C ARG A 37 7.65 13.50 1.29
N PRO A 38 7.57 13.46 -0.05
CA PRO A 38 8.75 13.60 -0.88
C PRO A 38 9.36 14.99 -0.69
N TYR A 39 10.63 15.12 -0.89
CA TYR A 39 11.34 16.39 -0.89
C TYR A 39 11.52 17.10 0.46
N GLN A 40 11.20 16.47 1.60
CA GLN A 40 11.36 17.10 2.94
C GLN A 40 12.80 17.59 3.23
N GLN A 41 13.78 16.91 2.66
CA GLN A 41 15.21 17.24 2.82
C GLN A 41 15.79 17.99 1.61
N THR A 42 14.94 18.54 0.75
CA THR A 42 15.35 19.24 -0.46
C THR A 42 14.89 20.71 -0.44
N ALA A 43 15.46 21.54 -1.31
CA ALA A 43 15.00 22.90 -1.53
C ALA A 43 13.68 22.99 -2.35
N ILE A 44 13.08 21.86 -2.72
CA ILE A 44 11.84 21.81 -3.50
C ILE A 44 10.68 22.18 -2.57
N PRO A 45 9.87 23.20 -2.90
CA PRO A 45 8.70 23.55 -2.10
C PRO A 45 7.72 22.38 -1.99
N GLN A 46 7.22 22.13 -0.78
CA GLN A 46 6.25 21.09 -0.52
C GLN A 46 4.84 21.61 -0.76
N LYS A 47 4.11 20.98 -1.66
CA LYS A 47 2.66 21.19 -1.81
C LYS A 47 1.92 20.24 -0.87
N PRO A 48 0.90 20.70 -0.15
CA PRO A 48 0.01 19.80 0.59
C PRO A 48 -0.60 18.76 -0.35
N LEU A 49 -0.73 17.53 0.11
CA LEU A 49 -1.45 16.48 -0.63
C LEU A 49 -2.94 16.84 -0.68
N SER A 50 -3.53 16.73 -1.85
CA SER A 50 -4.96 16.95 -2.07
C SER A 50 -5.69 15.70 -2.54
N SER A 51 -4.97 14.76 -3.17
CA SER A 51 -5.55 13.55 -3.76
C SER A 51 -4.64 12.33 -3.55
N CYS A 52 -5.26 11.17 -3.31
CA CYS A 52 -4.60 9.87 -3.21
C CYS A 52 -5.38 8.83 -4.00
N LEU A 53 -4.68 7.90 -4.64
CA LEU A 53 -5.24 6.71 -5.26
C LEU A 53 -4.73 5.47 -4.53
N ASP A 54 -5.64 4.61 -4.07
CA ASP A 54 -5.33 3.29 -3.49
C ASP A 54 -5.70 2.20 -4.51
N ILE A 55 -4.69 1.52 -5.05
CA ILE A 55 -4.86 0.51 -6.09
C ILE A 55 -4.89 -0.89 -5.45
N GLY A 56 -6.01 -1.60 -5.64
CA GLY A 56 -6.24 -2.90 -5.03
C GLY A 56 -6.54 -2.75 -3.53
N THR A 57 -7.55 -1.96 -3.19
CA THR A 57 -7.80 -1.53 -1.81
C THR A 57 -8.21 -2.66 -0.86
N GLY A 58 -8.72 -3.78 -1.39
CA GLY A 58 -9.17 -4.92 -0.58
C GLY A 58 -10.21 -4.52 0.46
N THR A 59 -9.84 -4.53 1.72
CA THR A 59 -10.71 -4.16 2.84
C THR A 59 -10.87 -2.65 3.06
N GLY A 60 -10.17 -1.80 2.30
CA GLY A 60 -10.08 -0.35 2.55
C GLY A 60 -9.06 0.05 3.62
N LEU A 61 -8.22 -0.88 4.09
CA LEU A 61 -7.27 -0.67 5.17
C LEU A 61 -6.31 0.49 4.91
N LEU A 62 -5.65 0.48 3.74
CA LEU A 62 -4.65 1.50 3.40
C LEU A 62 -5.29 2.87 3.33
N SER A 63 -6.43 2.98 2.65
CA SER A 63 -7.20 4.21 2.52
C SER A 63 -7.63 4.80 3.86
N LEU A 64 -8.14 3.98 4.79
CA LEU A 64 -8.57 4.42 6.12
C LEU A 64 -7.39 4.86 6.99
N MET A 65 -6.29 4.11 6.99
CA MET A 65 -5.09 4.51 7.71
C MET A 65 -4.48 5.79 7.13
N PHE A 66 -4.50 5.96 5.80
CA PHE A 66 -4.02 7.18 5.14
C PHE A 66 -4.90 8.38 5.47
N ALA A 67 -6.24 8.24 5.41
CA ALA A 67 -7.20 9.28 5.73
C ALA A 67 -7.07 9.79 7.18
N GLN A 68 -6.78 8.90 8.13
CA GLN A 68 -6.58 9.27 9.54
C GLN A 68 -5.47 10.33 9.74
N LYS A 69 -4.43 10.31 8.91
CA LYS A 69 -3.33 11.27 8.96
C LYS A 69 -3.48 12.43 7.97
N ASN A 70 -4.39 12.31 7.02
CA ASN A 70 -4.55 13.23 5.89
C ASN A 70 -6.03 13.58 5.70
N THR A 71 -6.65 14.14 6.72
CA THR A 71 -8.12 14.35 6.81
C THR A 71 -8.72 15.23 5.70
N GLY A 72 -7.90 16.07 5.05
CA GLY A 72 -8.34 16.92 3.94
C GLY A 72 -8.12 16.32 2.54
N VAL A 73 -7.49 15.15 2.46
CA VAL A 73 -7.16 14.50 1.17
C VAL A 73 -8.38 13.75 0.64
N LYS A 74 -8.68 13.91 -0.65
CA LYS A 74 -9.64 13.05 -1.35
C LYS A 74 -8.95 11.77 -1.79
N ILE A 75 -9.59 10.64 -1.52
CA ILE A 75 -9.02 9.32 -1.78
C ILE A 75 -9.98 8.57 -2.70
N ASP A 76 -9.48 8.18 -3.87
CA ASP A 76 -10.14 7.22 -4.73
C ASP A 76 -9.53 5.84 -4.47
N THR A 77 -10.37 4.83 -4.33
CA THR A 77 -9.94 3.45 -4.16
C THR A 77 -10.50 2.58 -5.27
N VAL A 78 -9.65 1.76 -5.87
CA VAL A 78 -10.04 0.89 -6.98
C VAL A 78 -9.82 -0.57 -6.58
N GLU A 79 -10.87 -1.39 -6.74
CA GLU A 79 -10.85 -2.81 -6.43
C GLU A 79 -11.60 -3.60 -7.49
N ILE A 80 -10.94 -4.61 -8.06
CA ILE A 80 -11.52 -5.43 -9.13
C ILE A 80 -12.50 -6.48 -8.60
N ASP A 81 -12.24 -7.03 -7.40
CA ASP A 81 -13.12 -8.01 -6.76
C ASP A 81 -14.33 -7.32 -6.14
N ALA A 82 -15.52 -7.69 -6.60
CA ALA A 82 -16.77 -7.03 -6.18
C ALA A 82 -17.07 -7.24 -4.69
N ALA A 83 -16.74 -8.40 -4.11
CA ALA A 83 -16.98 -8.67 -2.70
C ALA A 83 -16.03 -7.87 -1.80
N ALA A 84 -14.76 -7.71 -2.22
CA ALA A 84 -13.80 -6.86 -1.54
C ALA A 84 -14.17 -5.36 -1.67
N ALA A 85 -14.61 -4.90 -2.83
CA ALA A 85 -15.07 -3.53 -3.04
C ALA A 85 -16.30 -3.20 -2.17
N GLU A 86 -17.25 -4.14 -2.05
CA GLU A 86 -18.39 -4.01 -1.13
C GLU A 86 -17.91 -3.90 0.32
N GLN A 87 -16.99 -4.79 0.75
CA GLN A 87 -16.43 -4.75 2.10
C GLN A 87 -15.68 -3.43 2.37
N ALA A 88 -14.90 -2.94 1.42
CA ALA A 88 -14.24 -1.64 1.54
C ALA A 88 -15.26 -0.51 1.72
N SER A 89 -16.33 -0.53 0.91
CA SER A 89 -17.41 0.47 0.99
C SER A 89 -18.09 0.47 2.35
N GLU A 90 -18.38 -0.70 2.92
CA GLU A 90 -18.96 -0.84 4.26
C GLU A 90 -18.02 -0.30 5.36
N ASN A 91 -16.73 -0.68 5.31
CA ASN A 91 -15.73 -0.22 6.25
C ASN A 91 -15.53 1.29 6.20
N ILE A 92 -15.50 1.86 5.00
CA ILE A 92 -15.33 3.29 4.76
C ILE A 92 -16.58 4.05 5.24
N ALA A 93 -17.78 3.58 4.91
CA ALA A 93 -19.05 4.22 5.33
C ALA A 93 -19.18 4.28 6.86
N ALA A 94 -18.64 3.28 7.57
CA ALA A 94 -18.62 3.22 9.04
C ALA A 94 -17.49 4.06 9.68
N SER A 95 -16.65 4.73 8.89
CA SER A 95 -15.48 5.48 9.36
C SER A 95 -15.75 6.98 9.46
N PRO A 96 -14.93 7.73 10.22
CA PRO A 96 -15.00 9.18 10.25
C PRO A 96 -14.70 9.87 8.91
N TRP A 97 -14.14 9.17 7.93
CA TRP A 97 -13.67 9.73 6.65
C TRP A 97 -14.53 9.30 5.45
N ALA A 98 -15.73 8.82 5.69
CA ALA A 98 -16.67 8.34 4.65
C ALA A 98 -16.86 9.34 3.49
N THR A 99 -16.88 10.64 3.77
CA THR A 99 -17.06 11.70 2.76
C THR A 99 -15.80 12.02 1.95
N ASN A 100 -14.66 11.47 2.35
CA ASN A 100 -13.38 11.75 1.71
C ASN A 100 -12.88 10.60 0.84
N ILE A 101 -13.46 9.40 0.97
CA ILE A 101 -13.00 8.20 0.30
C ILE A 101 -14.11 7.67 -0.61
N GLN A 102 -13.79 7.46 -1.88
CA GLN A 102 -14.70 6.88 -2.86
C GLN A 102 -14.18 5.52 -3.32
N VAL A 103 -15.07 4.53 -3.39
CA VAL A 103 -14.75 3.18 -3.86
C VAL A 103 -15.25 2.99 -5.29
N PHE A 104 -14.39 2.48 -6.16
CA PHE A 104 -14.68 2.09 -7.52
C PHE A 104 -14.47 0.58 -7.67
N ASN A 105 -15.55 -0.16 -7.98
CA ASN A 105 -15.41 -1.57 -8.32
C ASN A 105 -15.12 -1.68 -9.82
N GLU A 106 -13.84 -1.65 -10.17
CA GLU A 106 -13.38 -1.62 -11.55
C GLU A 106 -11.97 -2.19 -11.65
N ASP A 107 -11.61 -2.66 -12.84
CA ASP A 107 -10.20 -2.95 -13.16
C ASP A 107 -9.43 -1.63 -13.31
N ILE A 108 -8.35 -1.47 -12.55
CA ILE A 108 -7.49 -0.28 -12.58
C ILE A 108 -6.96 0.04 -13.99
N VAL A 109 -6.79 -0.96 -14.84
CA VAL A 109 -6.37 -0.77 -16.24
C VAL A 109 -7.43 -0.01 -17.04
N ASN A 110 -8.70 -0.11 -16.66
CA ASN A 110 -9.82 0.58 -17.28
C ASN A 110 -10.22 1.88 -16.59
N PHE A 111 -9.74 2.11 -15.38
CA PHE A 111 -10.06 3.30 -14.58
C PHE A 111 -9.56 4.58 -15.26
N ARG A 112 -10.46 5.54 -15.47
CA ARG A 112 -10.19 6.80 -16.20
C ARG A 112 -10.63 8.01 -15.38
N PRO A 113 -9.85 8.37 -14.35
CA PRO A 113 -10.15 9.58 -13.57
C PRO A 113 -9.89 10.83 -14.39
N THR A 114 -10.59 11.91 -14.05
CA THR A 114 -10.44 13.22 -14.72
C THR A 114 -9.18 13.98 -14.29
N THR A 115 -8.56 13.59 -13.18
CA THR A 115 -7.38 14.25 -12.59
C THR A 115 -6.31 13.22 -12.22
N LYS A 116 -5.07 13.69 -12.10
CA LYS A 116 -3.96 12.90 -11.56
C LYS A 116 -3.87 13.03 -10.05
N TYR A 117 -3.12 12.14 -9.41
CA TYR A 117 -3.00 12.03 -7.97
C TYR A 117 -1.66 12.54 -7.44
N ASP A 118 -1.69 13.18 -6.28
CA ASP A 118 -0.48 13.59 -5.56
C ASP A 118 0.20 12.41 -4.86
N CYS A 119 -0.59 11.38 -4.54
CA CYS A 119 -0.12 10.13 -3.95
C CYS A 119 -0.80 8.94 -4.63
N ILE A 120 -0.03 7.90 -4.91
CA ILE A 120 -0.57 6.58 -5.30
C ILE A 120 0.01 5.56 -4.34
N ILE A 121 -0.83 4.71 -3.76
CA ILE A 121 -0.42 3.63 -2.87
C ILE A 121 -0.95 2.30 -3.40
N SER A 122 -0.19 1.22 -3.19
CA SER A 122 -0.65 -0.12 -3.54
C SER A 122 0.03 -1.19 -2.69
N ASN A 123 -0.76 -2.16 -2.25
CA ASN A 123 -0.29 -3.44 -1.75
C ASN A 123 -0.82 -4.54 -2.68
N PRO A 124 -0.23 -4.69 -3.87
CA PRO A 124 -0.76 -5.58 -4.90
C PRO A 124 -0.73 -7.04 -4.42
N PRO A 125 -1.66 -7.89 -4.87
CA PRO A 125 -1.61 -9.31 -4.53
C PRO A 125 -0.34 -9.93 -5.09
N PHE A 126 0.39 -10.67 -4.24
CA PHE A 126 1.58 -11.40 -4.64
C PHE A 126 1.19 -12.84 -4.86
N TYR A 127 1.01 -13.23 -6.11
CA TYR A 127 1.00 -14.64 -6.42
C TYR A 127 2.46 -15.10 -6.43
N GLU A 128 2.81 -15.98 -5.51
CA GLU A 128 4.09 -16.69 -5.51
C GLU A 128 4.09 -17.62 -6.74
N GLY A 129 4.38 -17.05 -7.91
CA GLY A 129 4.39 -17.74 -9.20
C GLY A 129 5.54 -18.72 -9.39
N ASP A 130 6.34 -19.00 -8.34
CA ASP A 130 7.46 -19.95 -8.40
C ASP A 130 7.15 -21.31 -7.73
N LEU A 131 6.04 -21.44 -7.03
CA LEU A 131 5.50 -22.73 -6.61
C LEU A 131 4.31 -23.09 -7.53
N ARG A 132 4.62 -23.61 -8.72
CA ARG A 132 3.63 -24.25 -9.60
C ARG A 132 2.92 -25.35 -8.80
N SER A 133 1.71 -25.06 -8.33
CA SER A 133 0.84 -26.13 -7.86
C SER A 133 0.54 -27.03 -9.05
N ALA A 134 0.43 -28.33 -8.84
CA ALA A 134 0.18 -29.33 -9.88
C ALA A 134 -1.19 -29.12 -10.60
N ASP A 135 -1.94 -28.11 -10.25
CA ASP A 135 -3.28 -27.79 -10.76
C ASP A 135 -3.21 -26.61 -11.76
N LYS A 136 -2.82 -26.89 -12.99
CA LYS A 136 -2.71 -25.92 -14.09
C LYS A 136 -3.98 -25.08 -14.28
N ALA A 137 -5.16 -25.69 -14.20
CA ALA A 137 -6.43 -25.02 -14.45
C ALA A 137 -6.78 -23.94 -13.40
N LYS A 138 -6.34 -24.09 -12.14
CA LYS A 138 -6.48 -23.05 -11.10
C LYS A 138 -5.45 -21.94 -11.23
N ASN A 139 -4.30 -22.22 -11.82
CA ASN A 139 -3.27 -21.22 -12.07
C ASN A 139 -3.64 -20.30 -13.23
N ASP A 140 -4.16 -20.84 -14.32
CA ASP A 140 -4.53 -20.05 -15.52
C ASP A 140 -5.68 -19.06 -15.20
N ALA A 141 -6.70 -19.47 -14.45
CA ALA A 141 -7.80 -18.59 -14.04
C ALA A 141 -7.40 -17.49 -13.04
N LYS A 142 -6.29 -17.68 -12.29
CA LYS A 142 -5.74 -16.66 -11.37
C LYS A 142 -4.72 -15.74 -12.05
N HIS A 143 -4.06 -16.19 -13.11
CA HIS A 143 -3.13 -15.37 -13.89
C HIS A 143 -3.85 -14.32 -14.75
N ASP A 144 -5.06 -14.60 -15.21
CA ASP A 144 -5.81 -13.67 -16.07
C ASP A 144 -6.42 -12.48 -15.33
N THR A 145 -6.46 -12.52 -13.99
CA THR A 145 -7.06 -11.45 -13.15
C THR A 145 -6.06 -10.72 -12.27
N ALA A 146 -4.80 -11.16 -12.20
CA ALA A 146 -3.79 -10.51 -11.38
C ALA A 146 -3.16 -9.33 -12.10
N LEU A 147 -3.21 -8.16 -11.50
CA LEU A 147 -2.49 -6.97 -11.98
C LEU A 147 -0.98 -7.30 -12.07
N ASP A 148 -0.45 -7.33 -13.28
CA ASP A 148 0.99 -7.45 -13.49
C ASP A 148 1.71 -6.20 -12.98
N LEU A 149 2.87 -6.38 -12.33
CA LEU A 149 3.66 -5.26 -11.81
C LEU A 149 4.07 -4.27 -12.91
N SER A 150 4.24 -4.73 -14.16
CA SER A 150 4.49 -3.85 -15.30
C SER A 150 3.27 -3.01 -15.68
N GLN A 151 2.07 -3.57 -15.57
CA GLN A 151 0.81 -2.83 -15.77
C GLN A 151 0.60 -1.81 -14.65
N LEU A 152 0.86 -2.18 -13.39
CA LEU A 152 0.83 -1.26 -12.26
C LEU A 152 1.73 -0.04 -12.52
N LEU A 153 2.96 -0.24 -12.96
CA LEU A 153 3.89 0.86 -13.25
C LEU A 153 3.39 1.77 -14.37
N LYS A 154 2.77 1.23 -15.45
CA LYS A 154 2.17 2.03 -16.52
C LYS A 154 0.99 2.86 -16.03
N VAL A 155 0.15 2.28 -15.18
CA VAL A 155 -0.97 3.00 -14.55
C VAL A 155 -0.44 4.14 -13.67
N VAL A 156 0.53 3.86 -12.82
CA VAL A 156 1.17 4.88 -11.96
C VAL A 156 1.81 5.99 -12.81
N GLU A 157 2.53 5.63 -13.87
CA GLU A 157 3.10 6.62 -14.80
C GLU A 157 2.03 7.54 -15.38
N SER A 158 0.87 7.01 -15.76
CA SER A 158 -0.21 7.80 -16.37
C SER A 158 -0.93 8.70 -15.36
N LEU A 159 -1.14 8.22 -14.11
CA LEU A 159 -2.00 8.83 -13.12
C LEU A 159 -1.27 9.66 -12.04
N LEU A 160 0.05 9.51 -11.88
CA LEU A 160 0.81 10.26 -10.89
C LEU A 160 1.09 11.69 -11.34
N ASN A 161 0.85 12.67 -10.47
CA ASN A 161 1.26 14.05 -10.69
C ASN A 161 2.79 14.18 -10.81
N PRO A 162 3.31 15.21 -11.52
CA PRO A 162 4.76 15.42 -11.68
C PRO A 162 5.54 15.51 -10.35
N ASP A 163 4.94 16.14 -9.34
CA ASP A 163 5.51 16.28 -8.00
C ASP A 163 4.96 15.28 -6.98
N GLY A 164 4.16 14.31 -7.44
CA GLY A 164 3.59 13.26 -6.61
C GLY A 164 4.58 12.16 -6.24
N PHE A 165 4.12 11.25 -5.39
CA PHE A 165 4.86 10.04 -5.05
C PHE A 165 4.02 8.77 -5.19
N PHE A 166 4.68 7.68 -5.49
CA PHE A 166 4.12 6.35 -5.50
C PHE A 166 4.74 5.53 -4.37
N ALA A 167 3.92 4.86 -3.56
CA ALA A 167 4.39 3.95 -2.54
C ALA A 167 3.81 2.54 -2.76
N VAL A 168 4.66 1.51 -2.56
CA VAL A 168 4.26 0.12 -2.77
C VAL A 168 4.89 -0.79 -1.73
N LEU A 169 4.10 -1.79 -1.28
CA LEU A 169 4.58 -2.90 -0.46
C LEU A 169 4.85 -4.10 -1.38
N LEU A 170 6.06 -4.68 -1.30
CA LEU A 170 6.46 -5.83 -2.13
C LEU A 170 7.12 -6.93 -1.29
N PRO A 171 7.05 -8.20 -1.71
CA PRO A 171 7.98 -9.22 -1.25
C PRO A 171 9.43 -8.79 -1.49
N TYR A 172 10.32 -9.07 -0.53
CA TYR A 172 11.72 -8.67 -0.62
C TYR A 172 12.39 -9.12 -1.94
N GLN A 173 12.07 -10.30 -2.41
CA GLN A 173 12.64 -10.88 -3.63
C GLN A 173 12.31 -10.07 -4.90
N ARG A 174 11.23 -9.27 -4.88
CA ARG A 174 10.79 -8.45 -6.00
C ARG A 174 11.37 -7.03 -5.99
N VAL A 175 11.98 -6.60 -4.89
CA VAL A 175 12.43 -5.21 -4.69
C VAL A 175 13.38 -4.74 -5.79
N VAL A 176 14.42 -5.51 -6.09
CA VAL A 176 15.44 -5.13 -7.09
C VAL A 176 14.83 -5.04 -8.47
N GLN A 177 14.18 -6.11 -8.92
CA GLN A 177 13.56 -6.16 -10.24
C GLN A 177 12.54 -5.02 -10.43
N PHE A 178 11.65 -4.82 -9.44
CA PHE A 178 10.64 -3.77 -9.53
C PHE A 178 11.25 -2.37 -9.61
N THR A 179 12.32 -2.11 -8.84
CA THR A 179 13.03 -0.82 -8.87
C THR A 179 13.64 -0.54 -10.25
N GLU A 180 14.21 -1.57 -10.88
CA GLU A 180 14.76 -1.45 -12.24
C GLU A 180 13.67 -1.20 -13.28
N GLU A 181 12.54 -1.89 -13.18
CA GLU A 181 11.38 -1.69 -14.06
C GLU A 181 10.75 -0.29 -13.87
N ALA A 182 10.60 0.16 -12.63
CA ALA A 182 10.08 1.49 -12.31
C ALA A 182 10.96 2.60 -12.92
N ARG A 183 12.28 2.44 -12.87
CA ARG A 183 13.21 3.41 -13.49
C ARG A 183 13.00 3.54 -14.99
N LYS A 184 12.66 2.47 -15.69
CA LYS A 184 12.37 2.50 -17.14
C LYS A 184 11.11 3.29 -17.48
N THR A 185 10.18 3.45 -16.53
CA THR A 185 8.97 4.27 -16.67
C THR A 185 9.14 5.70 -16.13
N GLY A 186 10.37 6.12 -15.79
CA GLY A 186 10.64 7.44 -15.24
C GLY A 186 10.22 7.62 -13.77
N LEU A 187 10.09 6.51 -13.03
CA LEU A 187 9.86 6.48 -11.59
C LEU A 187 11.17 6.11 -10.87
N TYR A 188 11.67 7.01 -10.06
CA TYR A 188 12.95 6.85 -9.37
C TYR A 188 12.71 6.54 -7.90
N LEU A 189 13.40 5.51 -7.39
CA LEU A 189 13.38 5.16 -5.98
C LEU A 189 13.99 6.31 -5.17
N VAL A 190 13.24 6.78 -4.17
CA VAL A 190 13.70 7.85 -3.26
C VAL A 190 13.76 7.39 -1.80
N LYS A 191 13.03 6.34 -1.44
CA LYS A 191 13.14 5.71 -0.12
C LYS A 191 12.82 4.23 -0.20
N GLN A 192 13.61 3.43 0.52
CA GLN A 192 13.40 1.99 0.70
C GLN A 192 13.45 1.66 2.18
N VAL A 193 12.41 0.99 2.68
CA VAL A 193 12.39 0.40 4.02
C VAL A 193 12.30 -1.12 3.88
N LEU A 194 13.37 -1.82 4.24
CA LEU A 194 13.38 -3.28 4.27
C LEU A 194 12.91 -3.78 5.64
N VAL A 195 11.99 -4.73 5.64
CA VAL A 195 11.31 -5.21 6.86
C VAL A 195 11.75 -6.62 7.21
N LYS A 196 12.06 -6.83 8.49
CA LYS A 196 12.31 -8.12 9.12
C LYS A 196 11.29 -8.38 10.22
N GLN A 197 10.93 -9.66 10.40
CA GLN A 197 10.09 -10.05 11.52
C GLN A 197 10.84 -9.88 12.87
N THR A 198 12.07 -10.37 12.94
CA THR A 198 13.02 -10.13 14.03
C THR A 198 14.43 -9.96 13.46
N PHE A 199 15.40 -9.57 14.27
CA PHE A 199 16.79 -9.41 13.80
C PHE A 199 17.42 -10.70 13.25
N LYS A 200 16.94 -11.89 13.67
CA LYS A 200 17.42 -13.21 13.19
C LYS A 200 16.84 -13.62 11.85
N HIS A 201 15.69 -13.07 11.47
CA HIS A 201 15.02 -13.41 10.22
C HIS A 201 15.62 -12.67 9.02
N LYS A 202 15.48 -13.25 7.83
CA LYS A 202 15.78 -12.57 6.57
C LYS A 202 14.76 -11.47 6.32
N PHE A 203 15.08 -10.54 5.42
CA PHE A 203 14.09 -9.60 4.90
C PHE A 203 12.95 -10.36 4.22
N PHE A 204 11.71 -9.93 4.46
CA PHE A 204 10.55 -10.55 3.83
C PHE A 204 9.69 -9.56 3.06
N ARG A 205 9.79 -8.24 3.38
CA ARG A 205 9.09 -7.17 2.65
C ARG A 205 10.03 -6.02 2.37
N GLY A 206 9.70 -5.29 1.30
CA GLY A 206 10.22 -3.97 0.98
C GLY A 206 9.07 -2.98 0.84
N ILE A 207 9.17 -1.85 1.52
CA ILE A 207 8.29 -0.69 1.34
C ILE A 207 9.10 0.32 0.53
N LEU A 208 8.62 0.65 -0.66
CA LEU A 208 9.34 1.46 -1.63
C LEU A 208 8.56 2.72 -1.94
N PHE A 209 9.27 3.84 -2.03
CA PHE A 209 8.73 5.13 -2.41
C PHE A 209 9.43 5.63 -3.65
N PHE A 210 8.65 6.05 -4.63
CA PHE A 210 9.14 6.53 -5.92
C PHE A 210 8.60 7.92 -6.21
N THR A 211 9.39 8.71 -6.97
CA THR A 211 8.98 10.01 -7.54
C THR A 211 9.42 10.09 -8.99
N ARG A 212 8.99 11.14 -9.70
CA ARG A 212 9.47 11.41 -11.06
C ARG A 212 10.83 12.13 -11.10
N LYS A 213 11.36 12.51 -9.94
CA LYS A 213 12.67 13.19 -9.82
C LYS A 213 13.70 12.19 -9.35
N ASP A 214 14.83 12.12 -10.04
CA ASP A 214 15.97 11.28 -9.67
C ASP A 214 16.71 11.96 -8.51
N LEU A 215 16.39 11.55 -7.29
CA LEU A 215 16.99 12.01 -6.05
C LEU A 215 17.81 10.89 -5.43
N LYS A 216 18.75 11.25 -4.54
CA LYS A 216 19.50 10.25 -3.78
C LYS A 216 18.54 9.46 -2.88
N PRO A 217 18.47 8.13 -3.02
CA PRO A 217 17.54 7.32 -2.22
C PRO A 217 18.01 7.19 -0.76
N GLU A 218 17.04 7.14 0.15
CA GLU A 218 17.23 6.77 1.54
C GLU A 218 16.98 5.27 1.72
N PHE A 219 17.83 4.60 2.52
CA PHE A 219 17.71 3.17 2.82
C PHE A 219 17.56 2.96 4.31
N GLU A 220 16.48 2.28 4.72
CA GLU A 220 16.18 1.98 6.10
C GLU A 220 15.91 0.49 6.28
N THR A 221 16.12 0.00 7.50
CA THR A 221 15.70 -1.33 7.94
C THR A 221 14.77 -1.17 9.14
N LEU A 222 13.62 -1.83 9.09
CA LEU A 222 12.69 -1.88 10.20
C LEU A 222 12.53 -3.34 10.66
N ILE A 223 12.69 -3.55 11.95
CA ILE A 223 12.49 -4.83 12.61
C ILE A 223 11.20 -4.73 13.42
N ILE A 224 10.28 -5.70 13.22
CA ILE A 224 8.96 -5.64 13.87
C ILE A 224 9.07 -6.00 15.34
N LYS A 225 9.82 -7.06 15.68
CA LYS A 225 9.93 -7.57 17.05
C LYS A 225 11.37 -7.67 17.51
N ASP A 226 11.59 -7.34 18.76
CA ASP A 226 12.85 -7.53 19.48
C ASP A 226 13.10 -9.01 19.84
N PRO A 227 14.24 -9.35 20.48
CA PRO A 227 14.55 -10.72 20.93
C PRO A 227 13.55 -11.29 21.94
N ASP A 228 12.89 -10.45 22.71
CA ASP A 228 11.90 -10.83 23.74
C ASP A 228 10.49 -10.90 23.19
N HIS A 229 10.34 -10.82 21.85
CA HIS A 229 9.07 -10.85 21.12
C HIS A 229 8.14 -9.63 21.36
N ASN A 230 8.63 -8.54 21.95
CA ASN A 230 7.92 -7.26 22.00
C ASN A 230 8.06 -6.53 20.67
N TYR A 231 7.16 -5.58 20.40
CA TYR A 231 7.34 -4.67 19.28
C TYR A 231 8.52 -3.73 19.51
N THR A 232 9.32 -3.50 18.47
CA THR A 232 10.43 -2.54 18.56
C THR A 232 9.91 -1.11 18.72
N PRO A 233 10.72 -0.20 19.30
CA PRO A 233 10.33 1.22 19.43
C PRO A 233 9.95 1.86 18.09
N GLU A 234 10.67 1.53 17.02
CA GLU A 234 10.43 2.04 15.66
C GLU A 234 9.08 1.58 15.12
N PHE A 235 8.77 0.29 15.27
CA PHE A 235 7.47 -0.26 14.88
C PHE A 235 6.34 0.34 15.71
N ALA A 236 6.51 0.41 17.03
CA ALA A 236 5.53 0.99 17.94
C ALA A 236 5.29 2.47 17.62
N ALA A 237 6.36 3.26 17.34
CA ALA A 237 6.24 4.66 16.96
C ALA A 237 5.44 4.84 15.66
N ALA A 238 5.60 3.97 14.67
CA ALA A 238 4.87 4.02 13.41
C ALA A 238 3.36 3.73 13.61
N LEU A 239 3.00 2.82 14.51
CA LEU A 239 1.62 2.33 14.67
C LEU A 239 0.89 2.84 15.91
N LYS A 240 1.54 3.61 16.78
CA LYS A 240 0.96 4.11 18.04
C LYS A 240 -0.39 4.83 17.89
N ASP A 241 -0.61 5.51 16.76
CA ASP A 241 -1.84 6.26 16.53
C ASP A 241 -2.98 5.39 15.97
N TYR A 242 -2.66 4.15 15.59
CA TYR A 242 -3.58 3.21 14.97
C TYR A 242 -3.96 2.04 15.88
N TYR A 243 -2.98 1.35 16.46
CA TYR A 243 -3.20 0.15 17.25
C TYR A 243 -3.74 0.46 18.64
N LEU A 244 -4.65 -0.38 19.13
CA LEU A 244 -5.19 -0.27 20.49
C LEU A 244 -4.13 -0.55 21.55
N PHE A 245 -3.27 -1.53 21.27
CA PHE A 245 -2.21 -1.99 22.17
C PHE A 245 -0.92 -2.17 21.37
N LEU A 246 0.19 -1.71 21.92
CA LEU A 246 1.55 -1.81 21.41
C LEU A 246 2.50 -2.10 22.57
#